data_eb323b75420e6b592cd00c1cf60e3d8b
#
_entry.id   eb323b75420e6b592cd00c1cf60e3d8b
#
_cell.length_a   1.000
_cell.length_b   1.000
_cell.length_c   1.000
_cell.angle_alpha   90.00
_cell.angle_beta   90.00
_cell.angle_gamma   90.00
#
_symmetry.space_group_name_H-M   'P 1'
#
loop_
_entity.id
_entity.type
_entity.pdbx_description
1 polymer ?
#
loop_
_entity_poly.entity_id
_entity_poly.type
_entity_poly.pdbx_seq_one_letter_code
_entity_poly.pdbx_strand_id
1 'polypeptide(L)'
;TLRDIIRGAKKEIFLVSPFFKLEGEYTKMLDSISKERPKVSIKVLFGKNEANMQRSLSENDLNTMKSWSNIDIRYAENLHAKFYCNESKALITSLNFHAFSLGNNIESGVLLESSLIDTVSKNRPFEEAYSYFLATFEAAQPIFNKSTKKASIFTLGLKPDEVIVDDNTSTVYKKKTGSEQLKVNKKEPVSFWVNEGKPKGYCIRTGVEIP
;
A
#
# COMPACT_ATOMS: atom_id res chain seq x y z
N THR A 1 -11.44 7.16 -10.76
CA THR A 1 -10.54 6.13 -11.28
C THR A 1 -9.22 6.09 -10.51
N LEU A 2 -8.38 5.07 -10.74
CA LEU A 2 -7.04 4.99 -10.12
C LEU A 2 -6.19 6.22 -10.47
N ARG A 3 -6.28 6.71 -11.71
CA ARG A 3 -5.62 7.94 -12.15
C ARG A 3 -6.02 9.15 -11.29
N ASP A 4 -7.30 9.30 -11.00
CA ASP A 4 -7.82 10.44 -10.22
C ASP A 4 -7.37 10.35 -8.76
N ILE A 5 -7.30 9.14 -8.19
CA ILE A 5 -6.78 8.89 -6.85
C ILE A 5 -5.32 9.34 -6.77
N ILE A 6 -4.48 8.90 -7.70
CA ILE A 6 -3.05 9.24 -7.69
C ILE A 6 -2.86 10.75 -7.92
N ARG A 7 -3.45 11.32 -8.96
CA ARG A 7 -3.31 12.76 -9.30
C ARG A 7 -3.87 13.69 -8.22
N GLY A 8 -4.99 13.29 -7.63
CA GLY A 8 -5.71 14.07 -6.63
C GLY A 8 -5.08 14.08 -5.24
N ALA A 9 -4.09 13.23 -4.98
CA ALA A 9 -3.46 13.10 -3.67
C ALA A 9 -2.75 14.40 -3.25
N LYS A 10 -3.05 14.87 -2.05
CA LYS A 10 -2.44 16.06 -1.42
C LYS A 10 -1.63 15.73 -0.18
N LYS A 11 -1.99 14.64 0.50
CA LYS A 11 -1.37 14.21 1.76
C LYS A 11 -0.77 12.82 1.65
N GLU A 12 -1.51 11.89 1.06
CA GLU A 12 -1.16 10.49 1.05
C GLU A 12 -1.61 9.78 -0.22
N ILE A 13 -0.80 8.81 -0.64
CA ILE A 13 -1.17 7.75 -1.59
C ILE A 13 -0.93 6.43 -0.88
N PHE A 14 -1.94 5.56 -0.80
CA PHE A 14 -1.81 4.24 -0.23
C PHE A 14 -2.15 3.18 -1.27
N LEU A 15 -1.15 2.37 -1.61
CA LEU A 15 -1.20 1.35 -2.64
C LEU A 15 -1.08 -0.04 -2.00
N VAL A 16 -2.13 -0.83 -2.10
CA VAL A 16 -2.18 -2.22 -1.63
C VAL A 16 -2.41 -3.15 -2.81
N SER A 17 -1.47 -4.03 -3.08
CA SER A 17 -1.60 -5.03 -4.15
C SER A 17 -0.70 -6.22 -3.89
N PRO A 18 -1.15 -7.46 -4.17
CA PRO A 18 -0.28 -8.63 -4.03
C PRO A 18 0.91 -8.61 -4.99
N PHE A 19 0.75 -7.93 -6.14
CA PHE A 19 1.77 -7.83 -7.18
C PHE A 19 1.91 -6.40 -7.64
N PHE A 20 3.16 -5.94 -7.73
CA PHE A 20 3.52 -4.66 -8.32
C PHE A 20 4.43 -4.88 -9.52
N LYS A 21 4.14 -4.16 -10.59
CA LYS A 21 5.04 -3.99 -11.72
C LYS A 21 4.97 -2.54 -12.17
N LEU A 22 6.07 -1.85 -12.00
CA LEU A 22 6.17 -0.43 -12.27
C LEU A 22 6.44 -0.19 -13.76
N GLU A 23 5.37 -0.01 -14.50
CA GLU A 23 5.41 0.27 -15.94
C GLU A 23 4.41 1.36 -16.32
N GLY A 24 4.69 2.06 -17.41
CA GLY A 24 3.74 2.94 -18.06
C GLY A 24 3.43 4.23 -17.31
N GLU A 25 2.18 4.66 -17.44
CA GLU A 25 1.73 6.00 -17.05
C GLU A 25 1.66 6.18 -15.51
N TYR A 26 1.24 5.16 -14.78
CA TYR A 26 1.07 5.26 -13.31
C TYR A 26 2.42 5.41 -12.59
N THR A 27 3.45 4.73 -13.07
CA THR A 27 4.82 4.91 -12.57
C THR A 27 5.29 6.33 -12.79
N LYS A 28 5.10 6.86 -14.01
CA LYS A 28 5.46 8.26 -14.33
C LYS A 28 4.71 9.26 -13.46
N MET A 29 3.44 8.98 -13.15
CA MET A 29 2.65 9.84 -12.26
C MET A 29 3.18 9.83 -10.83
N LEU A 30 3.53 8.66 -10.29
CA LEU A 30 4.11 8.53 -8.95
C LEU A 30 5.50 9.20 -8.87
N ASP A 31 6.32 9.04 -9.91
CA ASP A 31 7.62 9.73 -10.03
C ASP A 31 7.46 11.26 -10.02
N SER A 32 6.47 11.77 -10.78
CA SER A 32 6.18 13.21 -10.83
C SER A 32 5.71 13.72 -9.47
N ILE A 33 4.77 12.99 -8.82
CA ILE A 33 4.27 13.35 -7.49
C ILE A 33 5.39 13.36 -6.46
N SER A 34 6.23 12.34 -6.48
CA SER A 34 7.35 12.24 -5.55
C SER A 34 8.32 13.40 -5.69
N LYS A 35 8.58 13.89 -6.91
CA LYS A 35 9.49 15.00 -7.19
C LYS A 35 8.86 16.37 -6.92
N GLU A 36 7.61 16.56 -7.35
CA GLU A 36 6.93 17.85 -7.31
C GLU A 36 6.24 18.12 -5.96
N ARG A 37 5.83 17.04 -5.28
CA ARG A 37 5.12 17.08 -4.01
C ARG A 37 5.75 16.15 -2.96
N PRO A 38 7.02 16.37 -2.57
CA PRO A 38 7.79 15.45 -1.72
C PRO A 38 7.23 15.25 -0.31
N LYS A 39 6.23 16.06 0.08
CA LYS A 39 5.50 15.90 1.35
C LYS A 39 4.35 14.90 1.27
N VAL A 40 3.93 14.49 0.08
CA VAL A 40 2.91 13.45 -0.08
C VAL A 40 3.53 12.11 0.35
N SER A 41 2.93 11.48 1.35
CA SER A 41 3.35 10.16 1.82
C SER A 41 2.91 9.09 0.83
N ILE A 42 3.81 8.19 0.45
CA ILE A 42 3.48 7.05 -0.40
C ILE A 42 3.63 5.79 0.45
N LYS A 43 2.54 5.08 0.71
CA LYS A 43 2.53 3.78 1.39
C LYS A 43 2.32 2.67 0.38
N VAL A 44 3.13 1.63 0.45
CA VAL A 44 3.05 0.46 -0.42
C VAL A 44 2.98 -0.80 0.42
N LEU A 45 1.89 -1.56 0.28
CA LEU A 45 1.74 -2.89 0.86
C LEU A 45 1.70 -3.92 -0.24
N PHE A 46 2.67 -4.83 -0.25
CA PHE A 46 2.72 -5.93 -1.21
C PHE A 46 2.82 -7.30 -0.51
N GLY A 47 2.60 -8.40 -1.27
CA GLY A 47 2.69 -9.72 -0.62
C GLY A 47 2.31 -10.89 -1.51
N LYS A 48 1.89 -12.00 -0.89
CA LYS A 48 1.38 -13.26 -1.45
C LYS A 48 2.42 -14.37 -1.63
N ASN A 49 3.67 -14.11 -1.98
CA ASN A 49 4.65 -15.16 -2.24
C ASN A 49 5.66 -15.30 -1.10
N GLU A 50 5.39 -16.21 -0.16
CA GLU A 50 6.22 -16.46 1.01
C GLU A 50 7.65 -16.88 0.68
N ALA A 51 7.78 -17.75 -0.32
CA ALA A 51 9.08 -18.31 -0.69
C ALA A 51 9.91 -17.38 -1.59
N ASN A 52 9.28 -16.41 -2.27
CA ASN A 52 9.97 -15.54 -3.23
C ASN A 52 9.25 -14.19 -3.39
N MET A 53 9.61 -13.24 -2.55
CA MET A 53 9.05 -11.88 -2.58
C MET A 53 9.30 -11.18 -3.91
N GLN A 54 10.36 -11.52 -4.65
CA GLN A 54 10.67 -10.95 -5.97
C GLN A 54 9.58 -11.22 -7.01
N ARG A 55 8.75 -12.26 -6.80
CA ARG A 55 7.57 -12.50 -7.65
C ARG A 55 6.46 -11.49 -7.41
N SER A 56 6.38 -10.93 -6.22
CA SER A 56 5.37 -9.92 -5.85
C SER A 56 5.83 -8.50 -6.17
N LEU A 57 7.12 -8.23 -5.95
CA LEU A 57 7.77 -6.97 -6.26
C LEU A 57 9.22 -7.27 -6.67
N SER A 58 9.60 -6.98 -7.91
CA SER A 58 10.96 -7.20 -8.39
C SER A 58 11.97 -6.26 -7.70
N GLU A 59 13.24 -6.66 -7.66
CA GLU A 59 14.29 -5.81 -7.10
C GLU A 59 14.41 -4.48 -7.87
N ASN A 60 14.22 -4.51 -9.19
CA ASN A 60 14.24 -3.31 -10.02
C ASN A 60 13.07 -2.35 -9.66
N ASP A 61 11.87 -2.88 -9.50
CA ASP A 61 10.70 -2.09 -9.11
C ASP A 61 10.86 -1.53 -7.69
N LEU A 62 11.40 -2.34 -6.77
CA LEU A 62 11.73 -1.88 -5.42
C LEU A 62 12.74 -0.72 -5.46
N ASN A 63 13.81 -0.83 -6.24
CA ASN A 63 14.81 0.24 -6.38
C ASN A 63 14.20 1.51 -6.98
N THR A 64 13.26 1.38 -7.91
CA THR A 64 12.48 2.50 -8.42
C THR A 64 11.66 3.16 -7.30
N MET A 65 10.92 2.37 -6.51
CA MET A 65 10.15 2.88 -5.37
C MET A 65 11.03 3.55 -4.31
N LYS A 66 12.22 3.01 -4.04
CA LYS A 66 13.20 3.59 -3.10
C LYS A 66 13.69 4.96 -3.55
N SER A 67 13.60 5.29 -4.83
CA SER A 67 13.94 6.63 -5.33
C SER A 67 12.88 7.68 -4.99
N TRP A 68 11.64 7.29 -4.66
CA TRP A 68 10.57 8.21 -4.31
C TRP A 68 10.81 8.84 -2.94
N SER A 69 10.45 10.11 -2.81
CA SER A 69 10.48 10.83 -1.53
C SER A 69 9.33 10.34 -0.64
N ASN A 70 9.53 10.32 0.68
CA ASN A 70 8.50 10.04 1.68
C ASN A 70 7.71 8.75 1.41
N ILE A 71 8.42 7.62 1.36
CA ILE A 71 7.87 6.30 1.06
C ILE A 71 8.03 5.30 2.21
N ASP A 72 6.99 4.51 2.48
CA ASP A 72 7.00 3.36 3.39
C ASP A 72 6.53 2.11 2.63
N ILE A 73 7.40 1.11 2.52
CA ILE A 73 7.16 -0.14 1.80
C ILE A 73 7.14 -1.29 2.80
N ARG A 74 6.04 -2.04 2.81
CA ARG A 74 5.86 -3.18 3.71
C ARG A 74 5.37 -4.42 2.99
N TYR A 75 5.67 -5.57 3.58
CA TYR A 75 5.29 -6.88 3.07
C TYR A 75 4.30 -7.57 4.00
N ALA A 76 3.19 -8.07 3.43
CA ALA A 76 2.23 -8.91 4.12
C ALA A 76 2.11 -10.26 3.42
N GLU A 77 2.47 -11.34 4.12
CA GLU A 77 2.21 -12.70 3.69
C GLU A 77 0.71 -12.90 3.46
N ASN A 78 0.30 -13.71 2.50
CA ASN A 78 -1.10 -13.98 2.19
C ASN A 78 -1.94 -12.80 1.66
N LEU A 79 -1.34 -11.66 1.37
CA LEU A 79 -2.04 -10.53 0.79
C LEU A 79 -2.65 -10.90 -0.57
N HIS A 80 -3.97 -10.72 -0.72
CA HIS A 80 -4.64 -10.87 -2.01
C HIS A 80 -5.57 -9.70 -2.35
N ALA A 81 -5.72 -8.77 -1.45
CA ALA A 81 -6.52 -7.56 -1.65
C ALA A 81 -5.83 -6.57 -2.60
N LYS A 82 -6.64 -5.77 -3.30
CA LYS A 82 -6.21 -4.63 -4.10
C LYS A 82 -7.03 -3.43 -3.65
N PHE A 83 -6.33 -2.48 -3.06
CA PHE A 83 -6.91 -1.27 -2.51
C PHE A 83 -5.98 -0.09 -2.81
N TYR A 84 -6.54 0.93 -3.41
CA TYR A 84 -5.80 2.12 -3.79
C TYR A 84 -6.54 3.34 -3.27
N CYS A 85 -5.89 4.18 -2.49
CA CYS A 85 -6.55 5.38 -1.99
C CYS A 85 -5.63 6.59 -1.88
N ASN A 86 -6.27 7.72 -1.75
CA ASN A 86 -5.72 8.95 -1.20
C ASN A 86 -6.58 9.38 0.00
N GLU A 87 -6.35 10.56 0.54
CA GLU A 87 -7.09 11.09 1.69
C GLU A 87 -8.60 11.32 1.47
N SER A 88 -9.12 11.14 0.24
CA SER A 88 -10.53 11.44 -0.09
C SER A 88 -11.24 10.38 -0.90
N LYS A 89 -10.50 9.50 -1.58
CA LYS A 89 -11.06 8.47 -2.46
C LYS A 89 -10.33 7.16 -2.28
N ALA A 90 -11.10 6.06 -2.28
CA ALA A 90 -10.55 4.71 -2.24
C ALA A 90 -11.19 3.83 -3.30
N LEU A 91 -10.38 2.99 -3.94
CA LEU A 91 -10.80 2.00 -4.92
C LEU A 91 -10.47 0.60 -4.41
N ILE A 92 -11.50 -0.21 -4.17
CA ILE A 92 -11.39 -1.65 -3.94
C ILE A 92 -11.65 -2.31 -5.29
N THR A 93 -10.74 -3.16 -5.76
CA THR A 93 -10.82 -3.66 -7.12
C THR A 93 -10.22 -5.07 -7.28
N SER A 94 -10.49 -5.70 -8.41
CA SER A 94 -9.79 -6.92 -8.85
C SER A 94 -8.42 -6.61 -9.48
N LEU A 95 -8.15 -5.36 -9.84
CA LEU A 95 -6.98 -4.88 -10.56
C LEU A 95 -5.69 -4.94 -9.73
N ASN A 96 -4.70 -5.73 -10.11
CA ASN A 96 -3.34 -5.63 -9.58
C ASN A 96 -2.64 -4.37 -10.10
N PHE A 97 -1.68 -3.85 -9.34
CA PHE A 97 -0.86 -2.72 -9.78
C PHE A 97 0.17 -3.15 -10.84
N HIS A 98 -0.36 -3.41 -12.03
CA HIS A 98 0.40 -3.93 -13.17
C HIS A 98 -0.17 -3.33 -14.46
N ALA A 99 0.68 -2.74 -15.30
CA ALA A 99 0.24 -2.06 -16.52
C ALA A 99 -0.52 -2.98 -17.50
N PHE A 100 -0.14 -4.25 -17.60
CA PHE A 100 -0.85 -5.22 -18.45
C PHE A 100 -2.31 -5.42 -18.04
N SER A 101 -2.58 -5.50 -16.74
CA SER A 101 -3.95 -5.64 -16.22
C SER A 101 -4.82 -4.43 -16.55
N LEU A 102 -4.21 -3.25 -16.60
CA LEU A 102 -4.90 -1.98 -16.89
C LEU A 102 -5.41 -1.83 -18.33
N GLY A 103 -4.84 -2.57 -19.27
CA GLY A 103 -5.18 -2.44 -20.68
C GLY A 103 -5.82 -3.68 -21.32
N ASN A 104 -5.67 -4.86 -20.70
CA ASN A 104 -6.00 -6.13 -21.36
C ASN A 104 -7.02 -6.99 -20.60
N ASN A 105 -7.27 -6.70 -19.31
CA ASN A 105 -8.19 -7.48 -18.49
C ASN A 105 -9.53 -6.75 -18.32
N ILE A 106 -10.59 -7.54 -18.17
CA ILE A 106 -11.86 -7.03 -17.64
C ILE A 106 -11.71 -6.99 -16.13
N GLU A 107 -11.69 -5.80 -15.56
CA GLU A 107 -11.54 -5.56 -14.14
C GLU A 107 -12.78 -4.87 -13.58
N SER A 108 -13.07 -5.13 -12.32
CA SER A 108 -14.18 -4.52 -11.61
C SER A 108 -13.68 -3.85 -10.31
N GLY A 109 -14.48 -2.92 -9.79
CA GLY A 109 -14.14 -2.28 -8.53
C GLY A 109 -15.24 -1.37 -8.02
N VAL A 110 -15.11 -1.00 -6.75
CA VAL A 110 -15.98 -0.07 -6.05
C VAL A 110 -15.15 1.15 -5.66
N LEU A 111 -15.64 2.32 -6.04
CA LEU A 111 -15.08 3.60 -5.62
C LEU A 111 -15.81 4.07 -4.37
N LEU A 112 -15.05 4.35 -3.33
CA LEU A 112 -15.52 4.93 -2.08
C LEU A 112 -15.00 6.36 -2.00
N GLU A 113 -15.82 7.28 -1.55
CA GLU A 113 -15.44 8.68 -1.35
C GLU A 113 -15.65 9.07 0.11
N SER A 114 -14.68 9.75 0.70
CA SER A 114 -14.82 10.34 2.03
C SER A 114 -15.79 11.52 1.95
N SER A 115 -16.79 11.54 2.82
CA SER A 115 -17.78 12.58 2.86
C SER A 115 -17.85 13.22 4.25
N LEU A 116 -17.96 14.55 4.30
CA LEU A 116 -18.18 15.26 5.55
C LEU A 116 -19.53 14.93 6.19
N ILE A 117 -20.51 14.49 5.39
CA ILE A 117 -21.84 14.08 5.84
C ILE A 117 -21.76 12.73 6.56
N ASP A 118 -20.78 11.87 6.21
CA ASP A 118 -20.57 10.57 6.84
C ASP A 118 -20.10 10.68 8.29
N THR A 119 -19.69 11.87 8.74
CA THR A 119 -19.37 12.10 10.16
C THR A 119 -20.58 11.92 11.08
N VAL A 120 -21.78 12.04 10.56
CA VAL A 120 -23.05 11.86 11.26
C VAL A 120 -23.67 10.49 10.98
N SER A 121 -23.30 9.83 9.89
CA SER A 121 -23.78 8.52 9.50
C SER A 121 -23.02 7.40 10.24
N LYS A 122 -23.75 6.33 10.60
CA LYS A 122 -23.14 5.10 11.13
C LYS A 122 -22.41 4.29 10.05
N ASN A 123 -22.69 4.56 8.77
CA ASN A 123 -22.12 3.83 7.65
C ASN A 123 -20.99 4.68 7.00
N ARG A 124 -19.74 4.28 7.20
CA ARG A 124 -18.54 4.98 6.76
C ARG A 124 -17.62 4.06 5.95
N PRO A 125 -18.03 3.61 4.78
CA PRO A 125 -17.30 2.58 4.04
C PRO A 125 -15.88 2.99 3.65
N PHE A 126 -15.63 4.28 3.40
CA PHE A 126 -14.27 4.77 3.12
C PHE A 126 -13.38 4.63 4.35
N GLU A 127 -13.81 5.17 5.49
CA GLU A 127 -13.03 5.15 6.74
C GLU A 127 -12.83 3.74 7.26
N GLU A 128 -13.82 2.87 7.11
CA GLU A 128 -13.72 1.47 7.51
C GLU A 128 -12.71 0.72 6.65
N ALA A 129 -12.78 0.87 5.33
CA ALA A 129 -11.82 0.26 4.41
C ALA A 129 -10.40 0.81 4.65
N TYR A 130 -10.26 2.13 4.79
CA TYR A 130 -8.97 2.75 5.08
C TYR A 130 -8.37 2.25 6.39
N SER A 131 -9.14 2.23 7.47
CA SER A 131 -8.68 1.77 8.80
C SER A 131 -8.28 0.31 8.78
N TYR A 132 -9.01 -0.54 8.08
CA TYR A 132 -8.67 -1.97 7.91
C TYR A 132 -7.32 -2.14 7.21
N PHE A 133 -7.12 -1.47 6.08
CA PHE A 133 -5.86 -1.59 5.34
C PHE A 133 -4.70 -0.90 6.04
N LEU A 134 -4.94 0.19 6.77
CA LEU A 134 -3.92 0.85 7.58
C LEU A 134 -3.46 -0.08 8.72
N ALA A 135 -4.37 -0.71 9.45
CA ALA A 135 -4.02 -1.68 10.49
C ALA A 135 -3.23 -2.87 9.92
N THR A 136 -3.64 -3.37 8.75
CA THR A 136 -2.91 -4.43 8.04
C THR A 136 -1.50 -3.97 7.65
N PHE A 137 -1.34 -2.74 7.18
CA PHE A 137 -0.07 -2.15 6.84
C PHE A 137 0.84 -2.01 8.07
N GLU A 138 0.32 -1.50 9.17
CA GLU A 138 1.09 -1.30 10.40
C GLU A 138 1.58 -2.62 11.00
N ALA A 139 0.79 -3.69 10.87
CA ALA A 139 1.17 -5.04 11.31
C ALA A 139 2.15 -5.74 10.35
N ALA A 140 2.30 -5.25 9.13
CA ALA A 140 3.12 -5.86 8.09
C ALA A 140 4.62 -5.66 8.33
N GLN A 141 5.43 -6.56 7.73
CA GLN A 141 6.90 -6.50 7.83
C GLN A 141 7.45 -5.27 7.12
N PRO A 142 8.18 -4.39 7.80
CA PRO A 142 8.82 -3.24 7.16
C PRO A 142 9.97 -3.70 6.24
N ILE A 143 9.97 -3.18 5.02
CA ILE A 143 11.00 -3.46 4.00
C ILE A 143 11.88 -2.24 3.80
N PHE A 144 11.28 -1.08 3.60
CA PHE A 144 11.99 0.17 3.39
C PHE A 144 11.13 1.36 3.80
N ASN A 145 11.73 2.28 4.56
CA ASN A 145 11.07 3.53 4.94
C ASN A 145 12.03 4.71 4.76
N LYS A 146 11.59 5.68 4.00
CA LYS A 146 12.26 6.97 3.80
C LYS A 146 11.27 8.10 4.03
N SER A 147 11.60 9.03 4.91
CA SER A 147 10.78 10.20 5.21
C SER A 147 11.49 11.50 4.88
N THR A 148 10.70 12.51 4.54
CA THR A 148 11.20 13.88 4.38
C THR A 148 11.11 14.59 5.72
N LYS A 149 12.25 15.07 6.25
CA LYS A 149 12.23 15.95 7.43
C LYS A 149 11.59 17.28 7.06
N LYS A 150 10.84 17.86 7.99
CA LYS A 150 10.44 19.27 7.89
C LYS A 150 11.73 20.09 7.75
N ALA A 151 11.82 20.89 6.67
CA ALA A 151 12.92 21.83 6.53
C ALA A 151 12.99 22.70 7.80
N SER A 152 14.16 22.74 8.43
CA SER A 152 14.41 23.66 9.52
C SER A 152 14.21 25.10 8.99
N ILE A 153 13.74 26.01 9.85
CA ILE A 153 13.53 27.42 9.50
C ILE A 153 14.82 28.08 8.92
N PHE A 154 15.97 27.46 9.14
CA PHE A 154 17.28 27.89 8.62
C PHE A 154 17.58 27.49 7.17
N THR A 155 16.79 26.61 6.55
CA THR A 155 17.05 26.17 5.16
C THR A 155 16.14 26.91 4.18
N LEU A 156 16.32 28.22 4.06
CA LEU A 156 15.63 29.05 3.05
C LEU A 156 15.90 28.46 1.64
N GLY A 157 14.92 27.81 1.04
CA GLY A 157 14.94 27.40 -0.38
C GLY A 157 15.65 26.08 -0.71
N LEU A 158 16.17 25.32 0.25
CA LEU A 158 16.75 24.02 0.02
C LEU A 158 15.68 22.92 0.00
N LYS A 159 15.92 21.86 -0.81
CA LYS A 159 15.05 20.67 -0.80
C LYS A 159 14.99 20.10 0.61
N PRO A 160 13.82 19.60 1.07
CA PRO A 160 13.74 18.96 2.37
C PRO A 160 14.68 17.77 2.42
N ASP A 161 15.41 17.62 3.54
CA ASP A 161 16.31 16.50 3.75
C ASP A 161 15.53 15.19 3.79
N GLU A 162 15.93 14.24 2.96
CA GLU A 162 15.41 12.87 3.00
C GLU A 162 16.22 12.06 4.02
N VAL A 163 15.52 11.33 4.88
CA VAL A 163 16.14 10.44 5.87
C VAL A 163 15.60 9.04 5.70
N ILE A 164 16.50 8.09 5.46
CA ILE A 164 16.19 6.67 5.50
C ILE A 164 15.98 6.30 6.98
N VAL A 165 14.77 5.85 7.30
CA VAL A 165 14.38 5.43 8.65
C VAL A 165 14.70 3.95 8.83
N ASP A 166 14.32 3.12 7.84
CA ASP A 166 14.56 1.68 7.81
C ASP A 166 14.97 1.23 6.42
N ASP A 167 15.97 0.35 6.32
CA ASP A 167 16.31 -0.39 5.10
C ASP A 167 16.60 -1.86 5.41
N ASN A 168 15.58 -2.69 5.29
CA ASN A 168 15.63 -4.14 5.46
C ASN A 168 15.74 -4.87 4.13
N THR A 169 16.00 -4.17 3.04
CA THR A 169 16.04 -4.73 1.68
C THR A 169 17.00 -5.89 1.55
N SER A 170 18.20 -5.77 2.14
CA SER A 170 19.22 -6.82 2.04
C SER A 170 18.85 -8.12 2.74
N THR A 171 18.00 -8.10 3.75
CA THR A 171 17.54 -9.30 4.45
C THR A 171 16.44 -10.01 3.67
N VAL A 172 15.61 -9.25 2.96
CA VAL A 172 14.43 -9.72 2.23
C VAL A 172 14.80 -10.23 0.84
N TYR A 173 15.72 -9.55 0.16
CA TYR A 173 16.11 -9.83 -1.23
C TYR A 173 17.44 -10.57 -1.36
N LYS A 174 18.04 -11.05 -0.27
CA LYS A 174 19.22 -11.94 -0.37
C LYS A 174 18.86 -13.17 -1.19
N LYS A 175 19.62 -13.41 -2.27
CA LYS A 175 19.61 -14.68 -2.97
C LYS A 175 19.85 -15.78 -1.94
N LYS A 176 18.90 -16.72 -1.78
CA LYS A 176 19.10 -17.93 -0.99
C LYS A 176 20.25 -18.73 -1.57
N THR A 177 21.44 -18.52 -1.09
CA THR A 177 22.52 -19.48 -1.16
C THR A 177 22.37 -20.38 0.06
N GLY A 178 21.74 -21.58 -0.15
CA GLY A 178 21.62 -22.63 0.86
C GLY A 178 20.57 -22.35 1.95
N SER A 179 19.56 -23.17 1.95
CA SER A 179 18.70 -23.65 3.04
C SER A 179 18.78 -22.97 4.43
N GLU A 180 18.42 -21.73 4.54
CA GLU A 180 17.94 -21.18 5.81
C GLU A 180 16.51 -20.69 5.62
N GLN A 181 15.57 -21.47 6.14
CA GLN A 181 14.19 -21.03 6.32
C GLN A 181 14.22 -19.88 7.34
N LEU A 182 13.99 -18.65 6.88
CA LEU A 182 13.68 -17.55 7.78
C LEU A 182 12.47 -17.98 8.61
N LYS A 183 12.67 -18.18 9.91
CA LYS A 183 11.57 -18.27 10.87
C LYS A 183 10.91 -16.89 10.90
N VAL A 184 9.90 -16.71 10.07
CA VAL A 184 9.00 -15.57 10.18
C VAL A 184 8.29 -15.74 11.52
N ASN A 185 8.49 -14.81 12.43
CA ASN A 185 7.67 -14.72 13.63
C ASN A 185 6.22 -14.54 13.17
N LYS A 186 5.46 -15.62 13.19
CA LYS A 186 4.00 -15.57 13.01
C LYS A 186 3.44 -14.75 14.14
N LYS A 187 3.32 -13.45 13.97
CA LYS A 187 2.34 -12.68 14.73
C LYS A 187 0.98 -13.19 14.26
N GLU A 188 0.17 -13.62 15.21
CA GLU A 188 -1.19 -14.04 14.90
C GLU A 188 -1.88 -12.96 14.07
N PRO A 189 -2.67 -13.36 13.04
CA PRO A 189 -3.45 -12.38 12.29
C PRO A 189 -4.26 -11.57 13.29
N VAL A 190 -4.15 -10.26 13.18
CA VAL A 190 -4.94 -9.35 14.01
C VAL A 190 -6.39 -9.72 13.79
N SER A 191 -7.03 -10.30 14.80
CA SER A 191 -8.45 -10.63 14.78
C SER A 191 -9.23 -9.32 14.86
N PHE A 192 -9.31 -8.62 13.74
CA PHE A 192 -10.02 -7.34 13.64
C PHE A 192 -11.55 -7.47 13.86
N TRP A 193 -12.05 -8.71 13.92
CA TRP A 193 -13.48 -9.01 13.89
C TRP A 193 -14.09 -9.40 15.24
N VAL A 194 -13.38 -9.19 16.34
CA VAL A 194 -13.95 -9.41 17.67
C VAL A 194 -14.39 -8.07 18.24
N ASN A 195 -15.57 -7.58 17.82
CA ASN A 195 -16.36 -6.73 18.69
C ASN A 195 -17.82 -6.66 18.23
N GLU A 196 -18.67 -6.87 19.20
CA GLU A 196 -20.13 -6.96 19.20
C GLU A 196 -20.79 -5.86 18.34
N GLY A 197 -21.68 -6.28 17.43
CA GLY A 197 -22.60 -5.40 16.72
C GLY A 197 -22.14 -4.88 15.35
N LYS A 198 -21.01 -5.33 14.80
CA LYS A 198 -20.60 -4.98 13.44
C LYS A 198 -21.25 -5.88 12.39
N PRO A 199 -21.52 -5.36 11.16
CA PRO A 199 -22.07 -6.20 10.10
C PRO A 199 -21.10 -7.35 9.82
N LYS A 200 -21.63 -8.55 9.78
CA LYS A 200 -20.89 -9.77 9.55
C LYS A 200 -20.43 -9.83 8.09
N GLY A 201 -19.17 -10.19 7.87
CA GLY A 201 -18.67 -10.46 6.55
C GLY A 201 -19.11 -11.84 6.05
N TYR A 202 -19.17 -12.00 4.73
CA TYR A 202 -19.46 -13.30 4.10
C TYR A 202 -18.32 -13.69 3.17
N CYS A 203 -17.93 -14.94 3.19
CA CYS A 203 -16.98 -15.47 2.23
C CYS A 203 -17.61 -15.42 0.83
N ILE A 204 -17.03 -14.64 -0.07
CA ILE A 204 -17.53 -14.48 -1.46
C ILE A 204 -17.60 -15.84 -2.18
N ARG A 205 -16.70 -16.77 -1.85
CA ARG A 205 -16.63 -18.08 -2.50
C ARG A 205 -17.67 -19.07 -1.97
N THR A 206 -17.98 -19.03 -0.69
CA THR A 206 -18.81 -20.07 -0.04
C THR A 206 -20.13 -19.53 0.47
N GLY A 207 -20.32 -18.20 0.53
CA GLY A 207 -21.48 -17.57 1.17
C GLY A 207 -21.55 -17.77 2.69
N VAL A 208 -20.53 -18.41 3.28
CA VAL A 208 -20.48 -18.65 4.71
C VAL A 208 -20.13 -17.37 5.44
N GLU A 209 -20.85 -17.10 6.53
CA GLU A 209 -20.57 -15.99 7.43
C GLU A 209 -19.16 -16.12 8.02
N ILE A 210 -18.39 -15.05 7.97
CA ILE A 210 -17.04 -14.97 8.55
C ILE A 210 -17.19 -14.33 9.93
N PRO A 211 -16.76 -15.01 10.99
CA PRO A 211 -16.84 -14.48 12.36
C PRO A 211 -16.01 -13.22 12.56
#